data_204e36660dbe8a88872f7caead23d6ad
#
_entry.id   204e36660dbe8a88872f7caead23d6ad
#
_cell.length_a   1.000
_cell.length_b   1.000
_cell.length_c   1.000
_cell.angle_alpha   90.00
_cell.angle_beta   90.00
_cell.angle_gamma   90.00
#
_symmetry.space_group_name_H-M   'P 1'
#
loop_
_entity.id
_entity.type
_entity.pdbx_description
1 polymer ?
#
loop_
_entity_poly.entity_id
_entity_poly.type
_entity_poly.pdbx_seq_one_letter_code
_entity_poly.pdbx_strand_id
1 'polypeptide(L)'
;MKLSHIALIALLGTSVALPVFAQPGPGPGGGTGVVMGPGAGRGQAAKTPRFQFNRDNTYGWKLMTTQERTAHRDKMLAAKTYDECKAVQDEQHALMEARAKEKGATLPAPRQNGCDRMKARGLLK
;
A
#
# COMPACT_ATOMS: atom_id res chain seq x y z
N MET A 1 51.57 -5.85 12.16
CA MET A 1 50.70 -7.00 12.46
C MET A 1 49.66 -6.55 13.47
N LYS A 2 48.41 -6.31 13.05
CA LYS A 2 47.32 -5.92 13.95
C LYS A 2 46.27 -7.03 13.88
N LEU A 3 46.13 -7.73 15.01
CA LEU A 3 45.17 -8.82 15.21
C LEU A 3 43.76 -8.22 15.34
N SER A 4 42.87 -8.62 14.41
CA SER A 4 41.45 -8.32 14.48
C SER A 4 40.78 -9.26 15.50
N HIS A 5 40.15 -8.67 16.48
CA HIS A 5 39.32 -9.40 17.44
C HIS A 5 37.96 -9.70 16.82
N ILE A 6 37.70 -10.97 16.59
CA ILE A 6 36.39 -11.47 16.18
C ILE A 6 35.56 -11.65 17.44
N ALA A 7 34.59 -10.79 17.67
CA ALA A 7 33.62 -10.95 18.73
C ALA A 7 32.50 -11.88 18.24
N LEU A 8 32.44 -13.08 18.83
CA LEU A 8 31.33 -14.02 18.70
C LEU A 8 30.14 -13.50 19.50
N ILE A 9 29.09 -13.07 18.82
CA ILE A 9 27.81 -12.75 19.44
C ILE A 9 26.94 -14.00 19.39
N ALA A 10 26.70 -14.60 20.56
CA ALA A 10 25.78 -15.71 20.75
C ALA A 10 24.32 -15.17 20.63
N LEU A 11 23.59 -15.65 19.63
CA LEU A 11 22.15 -15.41 19.46
C LEU A 11 21.38 -16.33 20.42
N LEU A 12 20.86 -15.75 21.49
CA LEU A 12 19.79 -16.37 22.28
C LEU A 12 18.47 -16.27 21.53
N GLY A 13 18.00 -17.42 21.04
CA GLY A 13 16.71 -17.54 20.42
C GLY A 13 15.58 -17.42 21.45
N THR A 14 14.83 -16.34 21.37
CA THR A 14 13.54 -16.22 22.05
C THR A 14 12.44 -16.71 21.13
N SER A 15 11.89 -17.89 21.44
CA SER A 15 10.71 -18.44 20.77
C SER A 15 9.48 -17.63 21.19
N VAL A 16 8.97 -16.80 20.29
CA VAL A 16 7.70 -16.11 20.47
C VAL A 16 6.59 -17.06 20.05
N ALA A 17 5.84 -17.59 21.00
CA ALA A 17 4.62 -18.34 20.75
C ALA A 17 3.54 -17.38 20.22
N LEU A 18 3.13 -17.57 18.99
CA LEU A 18 2.01 -16.84 18.39
C LEU A 18 0.69 -17.40 18.94
N PRO A 19 -0.25 -16.57 19.39
CA PRO A 19 -1.58 -17.05 19.72
C PRO A 19 -2.31 -17.50 18.45
N VAL A 20 -2.69 -18.76 18.42
CA VAL A 20 -3.58 -19.30 17.41
C VAL A 20 -4.96 -18.72 17.66
N PHE A 21 -5.39 -17.77 16.84
CA PHE A 21 -6.79 -17.38 16.81
C PHE A 21 -7.59 -18.50 16.18
N ALA A 22 -8.43 -19.14 16.99
CA ALA A 22 -9.41 -20.09 16.53
C ALA A 22 -10.38 -19.36 15.58
N GLN A 23 -10.36 -19.76 14.34
CA GLN A 23 -11.30 -19.29 13.32
C GLN A 23 -12.66 -19.93 13.60
N PRO A 24 -13.75 -19.18 13.80
CA PRO A 24 -15.06 -19.78 13.89
C PRO A 24 -15.44 -20.37 12.53
N GLY A 25 -15.72 -21.66 12.54
CA GLY A 25 -16.12 -22.39 11.36
C GLY A 25 -17.47 -21.92 10.79
N PRO A 26 -17.69 -22.09 9.48
CA PRO A 26 -18.97 -21.78 8.87
C PRO A 26 -20.02 -22.76 9.34
N GLY A 27 -20.99 -22.26 10.11
CA GLY A 27 -22.18 -23.03 10.47
C GLY A 27 -23.08 -23.21 9.24
N PRO A 28 -23.64 -24.43 9.03
CA PRO A 28 -24.61 -24.64 7.97
C PRO A 28 -25.97 -24.11 8.43
N GLY A 29 -26.33 -22.93 7.97
CA GLY A 29 -27.64 -22.34 8.14
C GLY A 29 -28.27 -22.08 6.78
N GLY A 30 -29.05 -23.03 6.31
CA GLY A 30 -29.91 -22.83 5.15
C GLY A 30 -31.00 -21.80 5.45
N GLY A 31 -31.16 -20.84 4.58
CA GLY A 31 -32.22 -19.86 4.60
C GLY A 31 -32.40 -19.29 3.20
N THR A 32 -33.12 -20.03 2.37
CA THR A 32 -33.69 -19.51 1.13
C THR A 32 -34.74 -18.46 1.45
N GLY A 33 -34.39 -17.20 1.24
CA GLY A 33 -35.30 -16.07 1.36
C GLY A 33 -34.95 -15.03 0.33
N VAL A 34 -35.23 -15.30 -0.95
CA VAL A 34 -35.22 -14.28 -1.98
C VAL A 34 -36.50 -13.47 -1.83
N VAL A 35 -36.44 -12.42 -1.04
CA VAL A 35 -37.48 -11.40 -1.10
C VAL A 35 -36.97 -10.31 -2.05
N MET A 36 -37.38 -10.43 -3.31
CA MET A 36 -37.33 -9.30 -4.23
C MET A 36 -38.35 -8.26 -3.78
N GLY A 37 -37.88 -7.26 -3.07
CA GLY A 37 -38.62 -6.03 -2.84
C GLY A 37 -38.19 -5.01 -3.89
N PRO A 38 -39.10 -4.53 -4.76
CA PRO A 38 -38.79 -3.40 -5.63
C PRO A 38 -38.88 -2.12 -4.80
N GLY A 39 -37.82 -1.36 -4.72
CA GLY A 39 -37.88 -0.01 -4.21
C GLY A 39 -37.18 0.21 -2.88
N ALA A 40 -35.92 0.16 -2.91
CA ALA A 40 -35.12 0.95 -2.00
C ALA A 40 -34.32 1.93 -2.85
N GLY A 41 -34.80 3.14 -2.92
CA GLY A 41 -33.99 4.25 -3.34
C GLY A 41 -32.71 4.26 -2.51
N ARG A 42 -31.69 3.60 -2.98
CA ARG A 42 -30.35 3.78 -2.47
C ARG A 42 -30.01 5.22 -2.79
N GLY A 43 -30.15 6.07 -1.80
CA GLY A 43 -29.37 7.29 -1.78
C GLY A 43 -27.94 6.87 -1.99
N GLN A 44 -27.51 6.86 -3.23
CA GLN A 44 -26.10 6.87 -3.57
C GLN A 44 -25.63 8.22 -3.07
N ALA A 45 -25.25 8.28 -1.79
CA ALA A 45 -24.27 9.26 -1.40
C ALA A 45 -23.18 9.08 -2.45
N ALA A 46 -23.05 10.07 -3.32
CA ALA A 46 -22.06 10.07 -4.38
C ALA A 46 -20.72 9.79 -3.70
N LYS A 47 -20.29 8.53 -3.74
CA LYS A 47 -18.98 8.15 -3.21
C LYS A 47 -18.04 8.88 -4.14
N THR A 48 -17.57 10.02 -3.66
CA THR A 48 -16.48 10.73 -4.34
C THR A 48 -15.48 9.67 -4.72
N PRO A 49 -15.22 9.44 -6.02
CA PRO A 49 -14.38 8.33 -6.42
C PRO A 49 -13.06 8.47 -5.70
N ARG A 50 -12.77 7.51 -4.81
CA ARG A 50 -11.53 7.52 -4.03
C ARG A 50 -10.39 7.56 -5.02
N PHE A 51 -9.40 8.40 -4.74
CA PHE A 51 -8.21 8.46 -5.57
C PHE A 51 -7.58 7.06 -5.66
N GLN A 52 -7.37 6.57 -6.86
CA GLN A 52 -6.79 5.26 -7.08
C GLN A 52 -5.34 5.40 -7.54
N PHE A 53 -4.46 4.75 -6.79
CA PHE A 53 -3.07 4.59 -7.17
C PHE A 53 -2.91 3.34 -8.01
N ASN A 54 -2.14 3.46 -9.10
CA ASN A 54 -1.89 2.37 -10.04
C ASN A 54 -0.57 2.60 -10.78
N ARG A 55 -0.23 1.74 -11.73
CA ARG A 55 1.00 1.83 -12.53
C ARG A 55 1.13 3.12 -13.33
N ASP A 56 0.03 3.79 -13.65
CA ASP A 56 0.04 4.98 -14.48
C ASP A 56 0.40 6.24 -13.69
N ASN A 57 0.27 6.22 -12.37
CA ASN A 57 0.52 7.35 -11.49
C ASN A 57 1.46 7.05 -10.31
N THR A 58 2.05 5.86 -10.25
CA THR A 58 2.95 5.45 -9.16
C THR A 58 4.20 4.80 -9.70
N TYR A 59 5.37 5.31 -9.30
CA TYR A 59 6.65 4.72 -9.64
C TYR A 59 6.79 3.30 -9.08
N GLY A 60 7.30 2.39 -9.92
CA GLY A 60 7.65 1.05 -9.49
C GLY A 60 6.46 0.18 -9.08
N TRP A 61 5.24 0.49 -9.49
CA TRP A 61 4.04 -0.26 -9.13
C TRP A 61 4.19 -1.78 -9.26
N LYS A 62 4.86 -2.24 -10.32
CA LYS A 62 5.09 -3.68 -10.56
C LYS A 62 6.11 -4.31 -9.62
N LEU A 63 7.00 -3.51 -9.05
CA LEU A 63 8.05 -3.95 -8.12
C LEU A 63 7.56 -3.96 -6.67
N MET A 64 6.40 -3.38 -6.40
CA MET A 64 5.79 -3.30 -5.07
C MET A 64 4.95 -4.54 -4.79
N THR A 65 5.02 -5.03 -3.56
CA THR A 65 4.07 -6.01 -3.03
C THR A 65 2.70 -5.35 -2.80
N THR A 66 1.66 -6.15 -2.61
CA THR A 66 0.33 -5.64 -2.27
C THR A 66 0.34 -4.81 -0.98
N GLN A 67 1.11 -5.26 0.01
CA GLN A 67 1.26 -4.56 1.28
C GLN A 67 1.95 -3.20 1.12
N GLU A 68 3.03 -3.15 0.34
CA GLU A 68 3.73 -1.89 0.03
C GLU A 68 2.84 -0.91 -0.74
N ARG A 69 2.02 -1.38 -1.67
CA ARG A 69 1.05 -0.55 -2.39
C ARG A 69 0.02 0.07 -1.44
N THR A 70 -0.46 -0.71 -0.48
CA THR A 70 -1.39 -0.22 0.55
C THR A 70 -0.71 0.83 1.42
N ALA A 71 0.48 0.55 1.94
CA ALA A 71 1.23 1.50 2.77
C ALA A 71 1.57 2.80 2.02
N HIS A 72 1.98 2.71 0.76
CA HIS A 72 2.23 3.89 -0.08
C HIS A 72 0.96 4.71 -0.29
N ARG A 73 -0.15 4.07 -0.63
CA ARG A 73 -1.45 4.74 -0.76
C ARG A 73 -1.82 5.50 0.51
N ASP A 74 -1.68 4.87 1.67
CA ASP A 74 -2.06 5.46 2.94
C ASP A 74 -1.18 6.66 3.29
N LYS A 75 0.13 6.58 3.04
CA LYS A 75 1.06 7.71 3.16
C LYS A 75 0.69 8.87 2.23
N MET A 76 0.39 8.58 0.96
CA MET A 76 0.00 9.59 -0.02
C MET A 76 -1.31 10.29 0.36
N LEU A 77 -2.31 9.54 0.82
CA LEU A 77 -3.60 10.11 1.24
C LEU A 77 -3.51 10.86 2.57
N ALA A 78 -2.50 10.59 3.40
CA ALA A 78 -2.24 11.34 4.62
C ALA A 78 -1.63 12.72 4.35
N ALA A 79 -0.96 12.92 3.23
CA ALA A 79 -0.39 14.21 2.82
C ALA A 79 -1.49 15.26 2.65
N LYS A 80 -1.27 16.44 3.20
CA LYS A 80 -2.21 17.58 3.14
C LYS A 80 -1.78 18.65 2.16
N THR A 81 -0.48 18.72 1.90
CA THR A 81 0.11 19.69 0.99
C THR A 81 0.76 19.00 -0.21
N TYR A 82 0.95 19.76 -1.27
CA TYR A 82 1.66 19.27 -2.45
C TYR A 82 3.10 18.83 -2.14
N ASP A 83 3.78 19.58 -1.28
CA ASP A 83 5.18 19.31 -0.89
C ASP A 83 5.29 18.01 -0.08
N GLU A 84 4.37 17.77 0.86
CA GLU A 84 4.30 16.50 1.60
C GLU A 84 4.06 15.32 0.66
N CYS A 85 3.16 15.47 -0.30
CA CYS A 85 2.91 14.46 -1.31
C CYS A 85 4.15 14.16 -2.15
N LYS A 86 4.85 15.21 -2.58
CA LYS A 86 6.11 15.09 -3.33
C LYS A 86 7.18 14.37 -2.52
N ALA A 87 7.34 14.69 -1.25
CA ALA A 87 8.31 14.03 -0.38
C ALA A 87 8.05 12.51 -0.28
N VAL A 88 6.80 12.10 -0.10
CA VAL A 88 6.41 10.67 -0.10
C VAL A 88 6.68 10.01 -1.45
N GLN A 89 6.39 10.72 -2.55
CA GLN A 89 6.63 10.21 -3.90
C GLN A 89 8.13 10.04 -4.21
N ASP A 90 8.95 10.99 -3.78
CA ASP A 90 10.40 10.97 -4.02
C ASP A 90 11.07 9.86 -3.19
N GLU A 91 10.65 9.67 -1.92
CA GLU A 91 11.07 8.54 -1.08
C GLU A 91 10.75 7.20 -1.77
N GLN A 92 9.53 7.05 -2.23
CA GLN A 92 9.09 5.84 -2.94
C GLN A 92 9.85 5.63 -4.25
N HIS A 93 10.11 6.69 -5.00
CA HIS A 93 10.87 6.62 -6.25
C HIS A 93 12.28 6.10 -6.00
N ALA A 94 13.01 6.68 -5.03
CA ALA A 94 14.35 6.26 -4.67
C ALA A 94 14.41 4.78 -4.25
N LEU A 95 13.43 4.32 -3.45
CA LEU A 95 13.32 2.92 -3.03
C LEU A 95 13.11 1.99 -4.23
N MET A 96 12.23 2.36 -5.15
CA MET A 96 11.95 1.55 -6.34
C MET A 96 13.11 1.56 -7.33
N GLU A 97 13.86 2.66 -7.41
CA GLU A 97 15.08 2.75 -8.24
C GLU A 97 16.17 1.80 -7.73
N ALA A 98 16.42 1.78 -6.42
CA ALA A 98 17.37 0.84 -5.82
C ALA A 98 16.94 -0.61 -6.09
N ARG A 99 15.67 -0.94 -5.90
CA ARG A 99 15.12 -2.28 -6.15
C ARG A 99 15.19 -2.67 -7.63
N ALA A 100 14.95 -1.74 -8.53
CA ALA A 100 15.07 -1.98 -9.96
C ALA A 100 16.52 -2.30 -10.36
N LYS A 101 17.49 -1.58 -9.81
CA LYS A 101 18.93 -1.86 -10.03
C LYS A 101 19.31 -3.25 -9.51
N GLU A 102 18.87 -3.64 -8.32
CA GLU A 102 19.14 -4.97 -7.76
C GLU A 102 18.56 -6.10 -8.64
N LYS A 103 17.41 -5.87 -9.25
CA LYS A 103 16.73 -6.87 -10.09
C LYS A 103 17.11 -6.77 -11.57
N GLY A 104 17.98 -5.85 -11.95
CA GLY A 104 18.30 -5.58 -13.36
C GLY A 104 17.06 -5.16 -14.17
N ALA A 105 16.08 -4.56 -13.53
CA ALA A 105 14.82 -4.15 -14.14
C ALA A 105 14.85 -2.66 -14.50
N THR A 106 14.10 -2.27 -15.53
CA THR A 106 13.88 -0.88 -15.87
C THR A 106 12.74 -0.30 -15.04
N LEU A 107 12.93 0.90 -14.48
CA LEU A 107 11.90 1.64 -13.79
C LEU A 107 11.30 2.70 -14.73
N PRO A 108 10.19 2.43 -15.39
CA PRO A 108 9.55 3.42 -16.25
C PRO A 108 8.92 4.54 -15.40
N ALA A 109 9.03 5.77 -15.88
CA ALA A 109 8.30 6.87 -15.29
C ALA A 109 6.78 6.66 -15.45
N PRO A 110 5.98 7.00 -14.44
CA PRO A 110 4.53 6.96 -14.58
C PRO A 110 4.07 8.00 -15.60
N ARG A 111 3.01 7.69 -16.31
CA ARG A 111 2.43 8.58 -17.32
C ARG A 111 1.90 9.87 -16.74
N GLN A 112 1.51 9.83 -15.47
CA GLN A 112 0.92 10.95 -14.75
C GLN A 112 1.54 11.04 -13.36
N ASN A 113 1.78 12.25 -12.89
CA ASN A 113 2.22 12.45 -11.52
C ASN A 113 1.04 12.29 -10.56
N GLY A 114 1.20 11.42 -9.53
CA GLY A 114 0.17 11.17 -8.53
C GLY A 114 -0.21 12.43 -7.75
N CYS A 115 0.78 13.24 -7.38
CA CYS A 115 0.56 14.48 -6.61
C CYS A 115 -0.18 15.54 -7.44
N ASP A 116 0.16 15.68 -8.72
CA ASP A 116 -0.54 16.60 -9.63
C ASP A 116 -2.01 16.23 -9.77
N ARG A 117 -2.29 14.94 -9.90
CA ARG A 117 -3.67 14.45 -9.96
C ARG A 117 -4.43 14.63 -8.65
N MET A 118 -3.76 14.43 -7.51
CA MET A 118 -4.38 14.68 -6.20
C MET A 118 -4.69 16.17 -6.01
N LYS A 119 -3.78 17.05 -6.41
CA LYS A 119 -4.00 18.51 -6.38
C LYS A 119 -5.14 18.92 -7.30
N ALA A 120 -5.17 18.40 -8.53
CA ALA A 120 -6.25 18.68 -9.49
C ALA A 120 -7.64 18.23 -8.99
N ARG A 121 -7.69 17.25 -8.08
CA ARG A 121 -8.92 16.79 -7.42
C ARG A 121 -9.23 17.51 -6.10
N GLY A 122 -8.44 18.49 -5.72
CA GLY A 122 -8.62 19.24 -4.47
C GLY A 122 -8.28 18.44 -3.20
N LEU A 123 -7.51 17.35 -3.32
CA LEU A 123 -7.06 16.55 -2.18
C LEU A 123 -5.85 17.15 -1.47
N LEU A 124 -5.12 18.04 -2.14
CA LEU A 124 -3.93 18.73 -1.63
C LEU A 124 -4.14 20.24 -1.70
N LYS A 125 -3.60 20.92 -0.69
CA LYS A 125 -3.52 22.39 -0.65
C LYS A 125 -2.27 22.89 -1.38
#